data_d8aa68f95a37d6a13b8868267c5f7796
#
_entry.id   d8aa68f95a37d6a13b8868267c5f7796
#
_cell.length_a   1.000
_cell.length_b   1.000
_cell.length_c   1.000
_cell.angle_alpha   90.00
_cell.angle_beta   90.00
_cell.angle_gamma   90.00
#
_symmetry.space_group_name_H-M   'P 1'
#
loop_
_entity.id
_entity.type
_entity.pdbx_description
1 polymer ?
#
loop_
_entity_poly.entity_id
_entity_poly.type
_entity_poly.pdbx_seq_one_letter_code
_entity_poly.pdbx_strand_id
1 'polypeptide(L)'
;MNSFIKRFFLLTIVVLASNVVKAQIGNDYAQYDVGLGLDFNKAYTDAETITGTRSARLMFNYNVSPFINYILEVQTGTLRGGDSLKTASGRQFTNSFTAVMLRGQLQMGELIDYSQSSVANAFKNLYVSSGIGMIYNHMTDINRSSIQVPGFYTSGENNSNELVIPLRIGYEFKLYNKYNEPGFKIDIGYQNNFILGDELDGFNTGKQKDSYSQISIGLKFAIGGVTTYRKQISF
;
A
#
# COMPACT_ATOMS: atom_id res chain seq x y z
N MET A 1 17.12 16.55 16.53
CA MET A 1 16.21 15.49 16.93
C MET A 1 16.70 14.92 18.24
N ASN A 2 16.00 15.18 19.35
CA ASN A 2 16.45 14.93 20.72
C ASN A 2 16.83 13.47 20.97
N SER A 3 17.97 13.26 21.63
CA SER A 3 18.50 11.95 22.06
C SER A 3 17.45 11.12 22.86
N PHE A 4 16.55 11.80 23.56
CA PHE A 4 15.44 11.19 24.30
C PHE A 4 14.43 10.49 23.37
N ILE A 5 14.05 11.11 22.25
CA ILE A 5 13.11 10.53 21.26
C ILE A 5 13.73 9.29 20.61
N LYS A 6 15.03 9.33 20.29
CA LYS A 6 15.75 8.17 19.75
C LYS A 6 15.77 6.99 20.73
N ARG A 7 16.05 7.26 22.01
CA ARG A 7 16.08 6.22 23.05
C ARG A 7 14.69 5.68 23.34
N PHE A 8 13.67 6.52 23.36
CA PHE A 8 12.28 6.09 23.55
C PHE A 8 11.81 5.22 22.37
N PHE A 9 12.12 5.62 21.14
CA PHE A 9 11.80 4.83 19.93
C PHE A 9 12.53 3.48 19.90
N LEU A 10 13.80 3.45 20.31
CA LEU A 10 14.57 2.22 20.43
C LEU A 10 14.03 1.29 21.52
N LEU A 11 13.64 1.84 22.66
CA LEU A 11 13.05 1.08 23.77
C LEU A 11 11.69 0.48 23.38
N THR A 12 10.87 1.25 22.65
CA THR A 12 9.57 0.77 22.15
C THR A 12 9.74 -0.37 21.15
N ILE A 13 10.75 -0.29 20.27
CA ILE A 13 11.09 -1.39 19.34
C ILE A 13 11.54 -2.65 20.12
N VAL A 14 12.37 -2.49 21.14
CA VAL A 14 12.86 -3.62 21.97
C VAL A 14 11.71 -4.27 22.75
N VAL A 15 10.80 -3.49 23.32
CA VAL A 15 9.63 -4.01 24.05
C VAL A 15 8.64 -4.71 23.12
N LEU A 16 8.45 -4.22 21.90
CA LEU A 16 7.63 -4.88 20.87
C LEU A 16 8.28 -6.19 20.37
N ALA A 17 9.61 -6.25 20.32
CA ALA A 17 10.34 -7.44 19.90
C ALA A 17 10.42 -8.55 20.98
N SER A 18 10.30 -8.21 22.29
CA SER A 18 10.51 -9.16 23.38
C SER A 18 9.33 -10.12 23.66
N ASN A 19 8.16 -9.94 23.02
CA ASN A 19 6.97 -10.75 23.31
C ASN A 19 6.78 -11.98 22.40
N VAL A 20 7.76 -12.38 21.59
CA VAL A 20 7.54 -13.36 20.51
C VAL A 20 8.48 -14.56 20.60
N VAL A 21 8.82 -15.05 21.78
CA VAL A 21 9.53 -16.33 21.88
C VAL A 21 8.58 -17.42 22.36
N LYS A 22 7.79 -17.97 21.41
CA LYS A 22 7.26 -19.33 21.56
C LYS A 22 7.68 -20.12 20.32
N ALA A 23 8.59 -21.05 20.51
CA ALA A 23 8.91 -22.06 19.52
C ALA A 23 7.67 -22.95 19.34
N GLN A 24 6.86 -22.68 18.32
CA GLN A 24 5.74 -23.53 17.93
C GLN A 24 5.93 -23.97 16.48
N ILE A 25 5.94 -25.30 16.29
CA ILE A 25 6.05 -25.99 15.01
C ILE A 25 4.76 -25.85 14.16
N GLY A 26 3.72 -25.23 14.70
CA GLY A 26 2.47 -24.94 14.02
C GLY A 26 2.05 -23.49 14.22
N ASN A 27 1.48 -22.89 13.18
CA ASN A 27 0.83 -21.57 13.25
C ASN A 27 -0.64 -21.73 12.92
N ASP A 28 -1.49 -21.32 13.83
CA ASP A 28 -2.91 -21.20 13.55
C ASP A 28 -3.15 -19.88 12.82
N TYR A 29 -4.00 -19.88 11.81
CA TYR A 29 -4.34 -18.71 11.04
C TYR A 29 -5.81 -18.68 10.66
N ALA A 30 -6.39 -17.49 10.56
CA ALA A 30 -7.73 -17.32 10.04
C ALA A 30 -7.70 -17.36 8.51
N GLN A 31 -8.65 -18.05 7.92
CA GLN A 31 -8.72 -18.21 6.46
C GLN A 31 -9.07 -16.91 5.74
N TYR A 32 -9.78 -16.02 6.41
CA TYR A 32 -10.19 -14.73 5.84
C TYR A 32 -9.89 -13.58 6.80
N ASP A 33 -9.61 -12.39 6.24
CA ASP A 33 -9.57 -11.14 6.98
C ASP A 33 -10.38 -10.08 6.23
N VAL A 34 -10.99 -9.18 6.97
CA VAL A 34 -11.47 -7.90 6.47
C VAL A 34 -10.64 -6.77 7.07
N GLY A 35 -10.37 -5.74 6.29
CA GLY A 35 -9.51 -4.67 6.75
C GLY A 35 -9.89 -3.30 6.22
N LEU A 36 -9.44 -2.30 6.97
CA LEU A 36 -9.53 -0.87 6.65
C LEU A 36 -8.12 -0.29 6.65
N GLY A 37 -7.86 0.69 5.79
CA GLY A 37 -6.58 1.39 5.77
C GLY A 37 -6.70 2.84 5.38
N LEU A 38 -5.67 3.60 5.77
CA LEU A 38 -5.45 4.97 5.37
C LEU A 38 -4.11 5.07 4.67
N ASP A 39 -4.06 5.86 3.61
CA ASP A 39 -2.89 6.03 2.78
C ASP A 39 -2.56 7.51 2.61
N PHE A 40 -1.25 7.82 2.54
CA PHE A 40 -0.71 9.13 2.20
C PHE A 40 -0.07 9.01 0.83
N ASN A 41 -0.68 9.66 -0.15
CA ASN A 41 -0.37 9.52 -1.56
C ASN A 41 0.50 10.67 -2.06
N LYS A 42 1.33 10.35 -3.08
CA LYS A 42 2.06 11.33 -3.90
C LYS A 42 1.97 10.89 -5.35
N ALA A 43 1.41 11.74 -6.21
CA ALA A 43 1.35 11.50 -7.64
C ALA A 43 2.64 11.98 -8.32
N TYR A 44 3.13 11.21 -9.27
CA TYR A 44 4.26 11.51 -10.14
C TYR A 44 3.73 11.47 -11.57
N THR A 45 3.48 12.63 -12.11
CA THR A 45 2.79 12.87 -13.38
C THR A 45 3.46 14.00 -14.14
N ASP A 46 2.87 14.42 -15.23
CA ASP A 46 3.33 15.56 -16.03
C ASP A 46 3.20 16.93 -15.31
N ALA A 47 2.53 16.97 -14.15
CA ALA A 47 2.47 18.17 -13.33
C ALA A 47 3.76 18.41 -12.57
N GLU A 48 4.30 19.65 -12.63
CA GLU A 48 5.63 20.00 -12.11
C GLU A 48 5.77 19.91 -10.59
N THR A 49 4.69 20.02 -9.83
CA THR A 49 4.73 19.96 -8.37
C THR A 49 3.97 18.76 -7.82
N ILE A 50 4.57 18.12 -6.81
CA ILE A 50 4.01 16.95 -6.15
C ILE A 50 3.32 17.40 -4.85
N THR A 51 2.03 17.12 -4.74
CA THR A 51 1.24 17.43 -3.54
C THR A 51 0.86 16.16 -2.81
N GLY A 52 1.09 16.13 -1.50
CA GLY A 52 0.66 15.02 -0.65
C GLY A 52 -0.86 15.02 -0.43
N THR A 53 -1.50 13.88 -0.64
CA THR A 53 -2.94 13.69 -0.50
C THR A 53 -3.26 12.46 0.35
N ARG A 54 -4.53 12.13 0.54
CA ARG A 54 -4.97 11.01 1.36
C ARG A 54 -5.99 10.16 0.61
N SER A 55 -6.02 8.87 0.96
CA SER A 55 -7.05 7.94 0.53
C SER A 55 -7.40 6.97 1.65
N ALA A 56 -8.54 6.33 1.50
CA ALA A 56 -8.98 5.23 2.36
C ALA A 56 -9.12 3.96 1.51
N ARG A 57 -8.90 2.81 2.13
CA ARG A 57 -9.07 1.52 1.48
C ARG A 57 -9.79 0.52 2.33
N LEU A 58 -10.55 -0.34 1.65
CA LEU A 58 -11.14 -1.56 2.17
C LEU A 58 -10.38 -2.75 1.62
N MET A 59 -10.17 -3.77 2.43
CA MET A 59 -9.47 -4.98 2.02
C MET A 59 -10.26 -6.22 2.45
N PHE A 60 -10.33 -7.19 1.55
CA PHE A 60 -10.73 -8.55 1.85
C PHE A 60 -9.58 -9.48 1.51
N ASN A 61 -9.11 -10.24 2.49
CA ASN A 61 -7.98 -11.15 2.31
C ASN A 61 -8.48 -12.60 2.37
N TYR A 62 -8.03 -13.40 1.43
CA TYR A 62 -8.06 -14.85 1.49
C TYR A 62 -6.65 -15.35 1.81
N ASN A 63 -6.48 -15.97 2.98
CA ASN A 63 -5.21 -16.47 3.47
C ASN A 63 -5.08 -17.95 3.09
N VAL A 64 -4.19 -18.26 2.14
CA VAL A 64 -3.85 -19.63 1.75
C VAL A 64 -2.96 -20.29 2.81
N SER A 65 -2.07 -19.49 3.39
CA SER A 65 -1.23 -19.84 4.53
C SER A 65 -1.07 -18.61 5.44
N PRO A 66 -0.42 -18.74 6.62
CA PRO A 66 -0.10 -17.57 7.44
C PRO A 66 0.76 -16.52 6.72
N PHE A 67 1.37 -16.90 5.59
CA PHE A 67 2.39 -16.13 4.86
C PHE A 67 2.08 -15.88 3.38
N ILE A 68 1.03 -16.54 2.84
CA ILE A 68 0.57 -16.36 1.45
C ILE A 68 -0.88 -15.91 1.48
N ASN A 69 -1.16 -14.74 0.90
CA ASN A 69 -2.48 -14.13 0.90
C ASN A 69 -2.87 -13.62 -0.48
N TYR A 70 -4.14 -13.74 -0.84
CA TYR A 70 -4.75 -13.00 -1.95
C TYR A 70 -5.62 -11.89 -1.38
N ILE A 71 -5.50 -10.69 -1.94
CA ILE A 71 -6.10 -9.48 -1.40
C ILE A 71 -6.92 -8.81 -2.48
N LEU A 72 -8.23 -8.69 -2.24
CA LEU A 72 -9.08 -7.78 -2.99
C LEU A 72 -9.13 -6.45 -2.24
N GLU A 73 -8.75 -5.37 -2.91
CA GLU A 73 -8.66 -4.04 -2.34
C GLU A 73 -9.51 -3.06 -3.14
N VAL A 74 -10.29 -2.24 -2.45
CA VAL A 74 -10.99 -1.08 -3.02
C VAL A 74 -10.45 0.16 -2.31
N GLN A 75 -9.90 1.08 -3.06
CA GLN A 75 -9.31 2.32 -2.58
C GLN A 75 -10.05 3.52 -3.18
N THR A 76 -10.30 4.56 -2.38
CA THR A 76 -10.84 5.83 -2.85
C THR A 76 -10.15 7.00 -2.19
N GLY A 77 -9.96 8.09 -2.91
CA GLY A 77 -9.28 9.26 -2.39
C GLY A 77 -9.04 10.32 -3.45
N THR A 78 -8.03 11.15 -3.20
CA THR A 78 -7.64 12.23 -4.10
C THR A 78 -6.16 12.17 -4.43
N LEU A 79 -5.81 12.60 -5.65
CA LEU A 79 -4.45 12.90 -6.08
C LEU A 79 -4.42 14.34 -6.55
N ARG A 80 -3.29 15.02 -6.31
CA ARG A 80 -3.10 16.42 -6.67
C ARG A 80 -1.69 16.65 -7.17
N GLY A 81 -1.57 17.55 -8.15
CA GLY A 81 -0.27 18.02 -8.62
C GLY A 81 -0.40 19.34 -9.36
N GLY A 82 0.74 19.99 -9.58
CA GLY A 82 0.83 21.28 -10.22
C GLY A 82 0.45 22.47 -9.33
N ASP A 83 0.69 23.66 -9.86
CA ASP A 83 0.26 24.95 -9.27
C ASP A 83 0.10 25.94 -10.42
N SER A 84 -1.13 26.33 -10.70
CA SER A 84 -1.48 27.17 -11.84
C SER A 84 -0.92 28.60 -11.77
N LEU A 85 -0.35 29.01 -10.63
CA LEU A 85 0.23 30.35 -10.44
C LEU A 85 1.75 30.35 -10.32
N LYS A 86 2.35 29.22 -9.90
CA LYS A 86 3.77 29.16 -9.56
C LYS A 86 4.60 28.30 -10.49
N THR A 87 3.97 27.36 -11.22
CA THR A 87 4.69 26.50 -12.15
C THR A 87 4.78 27.13 -13.53
N ALA A 88 5.86 26.82 -14.24
CA ALA A 88 6.12 27.37 -15.56
C ALA A 88 5.05 26.94 -16.59
N SER A 89 4.61 25.70 -16.54
CA SER A 89 3.55 25.21 -17.42
C SER A 89 2.16 25.70 -17.07
N GLY A 90 1.92 26.08 -15.80
CA GLY A 90 0.58 26.43 -15.28
C GLY A 90 -0.34 25.24 -15.10
N ARG A 91 0.14 24.01 -15.35
CA ARG A 91 -0.68 22.80 -15.18
C ARG A 91 -1.00 22.56 -13.73
N GLN A 92 -2.25 22.26 -13.45
CA GLN A 92 -2.73 21.91 -12.12
C GLN A 92 -3.87 20.91 -12.26
N PHE A 93 -3.90 19.90 -11.41
CA PHE A 93 -5.01 18.96 -11.36
C PHE A 93 -5.38 18.56 -9.94
N THR A 94 -6.62 18.18 -9.77
CA THR A 94 -7.17 17.44 -8.63
C THR A 94 -8.02 16.31 -9.16
N ASN A 95 -7.54 15.09 -8.96
CA ASN A 95 -8.21 13.87 -9.37
C ASN A 95 -8.86 13.22 -8.14
N SER A 96 -10.16 12.97 -8.20
CA SER A 96 -10.88 12.08 -7.30
C SER A 96 -10.88 10.70 -7.93
N PHE A 97 -10.27 9.71 -7.27
CA PHE A 97 -10.12 8.38 -7.85
C PHE A 97 -10.77 7.28 -7.01
N THR A 98 -11.14 6.22 -7.69
CA THR A 98 -11.48 4.93 -7.08
C THR A 98 -10.72 3.83 -7.81
N ALA A 99 -10.00 2.99 -7.06
CA ALA A 99 -9.25 1.87 -7.61
C ALA A 99 -9.74 0.55 -7.02
N VAL A 100 -9.82 -0.48 -7.86
CA VAL A 100 -10.10 -1.86 -7.46
C VAL A 100 -8.91 -2.70 -7.89
N MET A 101 -8.29 -3.40 -6.93
CA MET A 101 -7.05 -4.13 -7.16
C MET A 101 -7.15 -5.55 -6.59
N LEU A 102 -6.61 -6.52 -7.33
CA LEU A 102 -6.38 -7.89 -6.87
C LEU A 102 -4.87 -8.11 -6.76
N ARG A 103 -4.40 -8.45 -5.56
CA ARG A 103 -2.97 -8.62 -5.27
C ARG A 103 -2.68 -9.98 -4.64
N GLY A 104 -1.53 -10.58 -5.00
CA GLY A 104 -0.89 -11.63 -4.24
C GLY A 104 0.13 -11.05 -3.26
N GLN A 105 0.20 -11.57 -2.05
CA GLN A 105 1.15 -11.18 -1.01
C GLN A 105 1.93 -12.40 -0.54
N LEU A 106 3.25 -12.28 -0.50
CA LEU A 106 4.17 -13.29 0.01
C LEU A 106 4.98 -12.70 1.16
N GLN A 107 4.90 -13.34 2.34
CA GLN A 107 5.67 -12.96 3.52
C GLN A 107 6.94 -13.81 3.60
N MET A 108 8.00 -13.23 4.17
CA MET A 108 9.30 -13.89 4.34
C MET A 108 9.21 -15.20 5.12
N GLY A 109 8.24 -15.32 6.03
CA GLY A 109 8.01 -16.53 6.81
C GLY A 109 7.70 -17.77 5.98
N GLU A 110 7.26 -17.65 4.72
CA GLU A 110 7.14 -18.78 3.80
C GLU A 110 8.51 -19.27 3.32
N LEU A 111 9.45 -18.35 3.12
CA LEU A 111 10.74 -18.62 2.47
C LEU A 111 11.85 -18.99 3.45
N ILE A 112 11.85 -18.42 4.65
CA ILE A 112 12.95 -18.58 5.63
C ILE A 112 12.55 -19.52 6.78
N ASP A 113 13.53 -20.20 7.37
CA ASP A 113 13.35 -20.86 8.66
C ASP A 113 13.49 -19.83 9.79
N TYR A 114 12.38 -19.53 10.44
CA TYR A 114 12.30 -18.56 11.54
C TYR A 114 12.29 -19.23 12.93
N SER A 115 12.37 -20.56 13.01
CA SER A 115 12.27 -21.30 14.25
C SER A 115 13.53 -21.21 15.13
N GLN A 116 14.70 -21.13 14.48
CA GLN A 116 15.99 -21.20 15.15
C GLN A 116 16.64 -19.84 15.43
N SER A 117 16.10 -18.74 14.89
CA SER A 117 16.69 -17.41 15.01
C SER A 117 15.66 -16.36 15.38
N SER A 118 15.93 -15.62 16.47
CA SER A 118 15.10 -14.48 16.88
C SER A 118 15.05 -13.38 15.80
N VAL A 119 16.13 -13.19 15.07
CA VAL A 119 16.20 -12.23 13.95
C VAL A 119 15.32 -12.70 12.80
N ALA A 120 15.45 -13.96 12.37
CA ALA A 120 14.60 -14.52 11.32
C ALA A 120 13.11 -14.47 11.72
N ASN A 121 12.80 -14.76 12.99
CA ASN A 121 11.43 -14.66 13.51
C ASN A 121 10.90 -13.21 13.47
N ALA A 122 11.72 -12.20 13.68
CA ALA A 122 11.31 -10.80 13.53
C ALA A 122 10.98 -10.43 12.07
N PHE A 123 11.69 -11.01 11.10
CA PHE A 123 11.46 -10.73 9.69
C PHE A 123 10.38 -11.58 9.01
N LYS A 124 9.84 -12.61 9.67
CA LYS A 124 8.87 -13.53 9.06
C LYS A 124 7.62 -12.86 8.47
N ASN A 125 7.20 -11.73 9.02
CA ASN A 125 6.02 -10.99 8.59
C ASN A 125 6.33 -9.82 7.63
N LEU A 126 7.60 -9.63 7.24
CA LEU A 126 7.97 -8.75 6.15
C LEU A 126 7.42 -9.35 4.84
N TYR A 127 6.80 -8.53 4.00
CA TYR A 127 6.17 -9.03 2.79
C TYR A 127 6.47 -8.18 1.57
N VAL A 128 6.33 -8.82 0.41
CA VAL A 128 6.16 -8.20 -0.89
C VAL A 128 4.80 -8.57 -1.45
N SER A 129 4.20 -7.66 -2.21
CA SER A 129 2.89 -7.89 -2.83
C SER A 129 2.82 -7.20 -4.18
N SER A 130 2.23 -7.86 -5.15
CA SER A 130 1.95 -7.28 -6.47
C SER A 130 0.66 -7.86 -7.04
N GLY A 131 0.17 -7.26 -8.11
CA GLY A 131 -1.07 -7.69 -8.75
C GLY A 131 -1.47 -6.79 -9.91
N ILE A 132 -2.75 -6.74 -10.16
CA ILE A 132 -3.35 -5.93 -11.22
C ILE A 132 -4.64 -5.30 -10.70
N GLY A 133 -4.98 -4.13 -11.22
CA GLY A 133 -6.23 -3.46 -10.90
C GLY A 133 -6.66 -2.50 -11.98
N MET A 134 -7.76 -1.82 -11.69
CA MET A 134 -8.28 -0.70 -12.47
C MET A 134 -8.45 0.51 -11.58
N ILE A 135 -8.08 1.67 -12.09
CA ILE A 135 -8.30 2.97 -11.47
C ILE A 135 -9.26 3.79 -12.32
N TYR A 136 -10.25 4.34 -11.68
CA TYR A 136 -11.27 5.23 -12.25
C TYR A 136 -10.94 6.64 -11.79
N ASN A 137 -10.58 7.51 -12.73
CA ASN A 137 -10.18 8.89 -12.49
C ASN A 137 -11.33 9.84 -12.82
N HIS A 138 -11.49 10.86 -11.98
CA HIS A 138 -12.44 11.96 -12.19
C HIS A 138 -11.80 13.29 -11.79
N MET A 139 -11.49 14.13 -12.78
CA MET A 139 -10.91 15.45 -12.54
C MET A 139 -11.94 16.40 -11.96
N THR A 140 -11.76 16.77 -10.68
CA THR A 140 -12.63 17.72 -9.98
C THR A 140 -12.17 19.16 -10.15
N ASP A 141 -10.88 19.36 -10.41
CA ASP A 141 -10.29 20.65 -10.74
C ASP A 141 -9.09 20.43 -11.66
N ILE A 142 -9.04 21.13 -12.79
CA ILE A 142 -7.96 20.99 -13.76
C ILE A 142 -7.72 22.30 -14.52
N ASN A 143 -6.45 22.72 -14.59
CA ASN A 143 -5.98 23.79 -15.45
C ASN A 143 -5.05 23.26 -16.53
N ARG A 144 -5.49 23.34 -17.78
CA ARG A 144 -4.74 22.88 -18.97
C ARG A 144 -4.11 24.03 -19.76
N SER A 145 -4.35 25.28 -19.34
CA SER A 145 -3.83 26.45 -20.04
C SER A 145 -2.38 26.71 -19.63
N SER A 146 -1.51 26.97 -20.62
CA SER A 146 -0.10 27.30 -20.36
C SER A 146 0.03 28.79 -20.00
N ILE A 147 0.85 29.07 -18.96
CA ILE A 147 1.23 30.43 -18.59
C ILE A 147 2.33 30.95 -19.54
N GLN A 148 3.27 30.08 -19.93
CA GLN A 148 4.43 30.47 -20.76
C GLN A 148 4.05 30.74 -22.22
N VAL A 149 3.06 30.03 -22.73
CA VAL A 149 2.62 30.14 -24.13
C VAL A 149 1.13 30.49 -24.13
N PRO A 150 0.78 31.78 -24.20
CA PRO A 150 -0.61 32.21 -24.25
C PRO A 150 -1.36 31.56 -25.42
N GLY A 151 -2.52 30.96 -25.14
CA GLY A 151 -3.33 30.26 -26.12
C GLY A 151 -2.95 28.78 -26.32
N PHE A 152 -1.91 28.27 -25.69
CA PHE A 152 -1.60 26.85 -25.69
C PHE A 152 -2.43 26.10 -24.65
N TYR A 153 -3.10 25.04 -25.09
CA TYR A 153 -3.97 24.19 -24.28
C TYR A 153 -3.50 22.74 -24.34
N THR A 154 -3.25 22.14 -23.20
CA THR A 154 -2.84 20.75 -23.09
C THR A 154 -4.04 19.82 -23.28
N SER A 155 -3.93 18.82 -24.16
CA SER A 155 -4.95 17.79 -24.34
C SER A 155 -5.07 16.87 -23.14
N GLY A 156 -6.20 16.19 -23.01
CA GLY A 156 -6.45 15.18 -21.97
C GLY A 156 -7.92 15.06 -21.61
N GLU A 157 -8.24 14.07 -20.80
CA GLU A 157 -9.62 13.72 -20.44
C GLU A 157 -9.93 14.09 -18.98
N ASN A 158 -11.22 14.37 -18.70
CA ASN A 158 -11.68 14.64 -17.34
C ASN A 158 -12.07 13.35 -16.59
N ASN A 159 -12.33 12.27 -17.34
CA ASN A 159 -12.65 10.97 -16.79
C ASN A 159 -11.87 9.93 -17.57
N SER A 160 -11.17 9.05 -16.87
CA SER A 160 -10.44 7.95 -17.48
C SER A 160 -10.55 6.67 -16.66
N ASN A 161 -10.32 5.55 -17.34
CA ASN A 161 -10.25 4.23 -16.71
C ASN A 161 -8.95 3.58 -17.16
N GLU A 162 -8.08 3.29 -16.22
CA GLU A 162 -6.75 2.80 -16.54
C GLU A 162 -6.38 1.56 -15.75
N LEU A 163 -5.54 0.72 -16.35
CA LEU A 163 -4.96 -0.41 -15.66
C LEU A 163 -3.84 0.06 -14.74
N VAL A 164 -3.77 -0.54 -13.55
CA VAL A 164 -2.75 -0.26 -12.55
C VAL A 164 -2.05 -1.55 -12.13
N ILE A 165 -0.73 -1.47 -12.01
CA ILE A 165 0.11 -2.53 -11.44
C ILE A 165 0.65 -2.03 -10.10
N PRO A 166 0.11 -2.47 -8.96
CA PRO A 166 0.63 -2.15 -7.64
C PRO A 166 1.86 -3.01 -7.31
N LEU A 167 2.89 -2.39 -6.78
CA LEU A 167 4.04 -3.06 -6.16
C LEU A 167 4.18 -2.56 -4.73
N ARG A 168 4.06 -3.45 -3.75
CA ARG A 168 4.06 -3.09 -2.33
C ARG A 168 5.09 -3.90 -1.55
N ILE A 169 5.76 -3.22 -0.63
CA ILE A 169 6.55 -3.82 0.44
C ILE A 169 6.01 -3.33 1.78
N GLY A 170 5.96 -4.21 2.77
CA GLY A 170 5.44 -3.83 4.07
C GLY A 170 5.68 -4.88 5.14
N TYR A 171 5.17 -4.58 6.32
CA TYR A 171 5.26 -5.45 7.48
C TYR A 171 3.89 -5.60 8.13
N GLU A 172 3.54 -6.84 8.52
CA GLU A 172 2.29 -7.17 9.17
C GLU A 172 2.52 -7.60 10.61
N PHE A 173 2.08 -6.80 11.57
CA PHE A 173 2.08 -7.14 12.99
C PHE A 173 0.84 -7.98 13.31
N LYS A 174 1.03 -9.25 13.67
CA LYS A 174 -0.04 -10.18 14.01
C LYS A 174 -0.21 -10.22 15.53
N LEU A 175 -1.42 -9.93 16.01
CA LEU A 175 -1.79 -9.99 17.42
C LEU A 175 -2.64 -11.24 17.65
N TYR A 176 -2.18 -12.09 18.53
CA TYR A 176 -2.79 -13.38 18.84
C TYR A 176 -3.61 -13.31 20.12
N ASN A 177 -4.72 -14.03 20.15
CA ASN A 177 -5.54 -14.17 21.34
C ASN A 177 -4.91 -15.18 22.34
N LYS A 178 -5.61 -15.44 23.47
CA LYS A 178 -5.16 -16.39 24.50
C LYS A 178 -5.01 -17.82 23.98
N TYR A 179 -5.68 -18.16 22.90
CA TYR A 179 -5.66 -19.50 22.26
C TYR A 179 -4.61 -19.57 21.13
N ASN A 180 -3.75 -18.55 21.04
CA ASN A 180 -2.74 -18.43 19.97
C ASN A 180 -3.33 -18.36 18.55
N GLU A 181 -4.54 -17.83 18.41
CA GLU A 181 -5.21 -17.60 17.16
C GLU A 181 -5.05 -16.13 16.75
N PRO A 182 -4.79 -15.83 15.46
CA PRO A 182 -4.68 -14.45 15.00
C PRO A 182 -6.06 -13.79 15.00
N GLY A 183 -6.26 -12.77 15.82
CA GLY A 183 -7.51 -12.02 15.87
C GLY A 183 -7.44 -10.68 15.14
N PHE A 184 -6.26 -10.06 15.17
CA PHE A 184 -6.06 -8.70 14.69
C PHE A 184 -4.67 -8.52 14.09
N LYS A 185 -4.58 -7.74 13.01
CA LYS A 185 -3.31 -7.46 12.34
C LYS A 185 -3.19 -5.97 12.05
N ILE A 186 -2.00 -5.41 12.24
CA ILE A 186 -1.63 -4.05 11.82
C ILE A 186 -0.72 -4.17 10.62
N ASP A 187 -1.08 -3.55 9.53
CA ASP A 187 -0.36 -3.55 8.27
C ASP A 187 0.26 -2.18 8.01
N ILE A 188 1.57 -2.12 7.85
CA ILE A 188 2.28 -0.88 7.48
C ILE A 188 3.07 -1.18 6.22
N GLY A 189 2.96 -0.32 5.21
CA GLY A 189 3.65 -0.56 3.95
C GLY A 189 3.83 0.67 3.08
N TYR A 190 4.73 0.52 2.11
CA TYR A 190 4.95 1.42 1.01
C TYR A 190 4.52 0.73 -0.29
N GLN A 191 3.75 1.42 -1.10
CA GLN A 191 3.26 0.92 -2.38
C GLN A 191 3.52 1.94 -3.48
N ASN A 192 3.98 1.46 -4.62
CA ASN A 192 4.02 2.22 -5.85
C ASN A 192 3.02 1.63 -6.85
N ASN A 193 2.20 2.48 -7.44
CA ASN A 193 1.15 2.12 -8.39
C ASN A 193 1.56 2.63 -9.77
N PHE A 194 1.92 1.72 -10.66
CA PHE A 194 2.28 2.02 -12.03
C PHE A 194 1.03 2.02 -12.88
N ILE A 195 0.72 3.16 -13.49
CA ILE A 195 -0.44 3.30 -14.40
C ILE A 195 0.03 2.94 -15.80
N LEU A 196 -0.77 2.13 -16.51
CA LEU A 196 -0.41 1.74 -17.88
C LEU A 196 -0.85 2.77 -18.92
N GLY A 197 -1.75 3.67 -18.57
CA GLY A 197 -2.17 4.84 -19.34
C GLY A 197 -1.35 6.10 -19.01
N ASP A 198 -1.90 7.26 -19.37
CA ASP A 198 -1.30 8.60 -19.24
C ASP A 198 -2.35 9.66 -18.85
N GLU A 199 -3.44 9.24 -18.22
CA GLU A 199 -4.58 10.11 -17.91
C GLU A 199 -4.87 10.19 -16.40
N LEU A 200 -3.88 9.82 -15.55
CA LEU A 200 -4.03 9.90 -14.10
C LEU A 200 -4.21 11.34 -13.62
N ASP A 201 -3.57 12.29 -14.30
CA ASP A 201 -3.62 13.72 -14.01
C ASP A 201 -4.51 14.50 -15.00
N GLY A 202 -5.12 13.81 -15.96
CA GLY A 202 -5.98 14.40 -16.99
C GLY A 202 -5.20 15.19 -18.05
N PHE A 203 -3.89 14.99 -18.18
CA PHE A 203 -3.06 15.50 -19.25
C PHE A 203 -2.57 14.35 -20.12
N ASN A 204 -2.66 14.52 -21.43
CA ASN A 204 -2.12 13.56 -22.39
C ASN A 204 -0.92 14.20 -23.08
N THR A 205 0.21 14.25 -22.37
CA THR A 205 1.41 14.90 -22.86
C THR A 205 2.64 14.21 -22.30
N GLY A 206 3.58 13.93 -23.15
CA GLY A 206 4.85 13.37 -22.71
C GLY A 206 5.06 11.91 -23.11
N LYS A 207 6.18 11.36 -22.64
CA LYS A 207 6.59 9.97 -22.88
C LYS A 207 6.65 9.15 -21.58
N GLN A 208 6.52 9.82 -20.45
CA GLN A 208 6.59 9.18 -19.14
C GLN A 208 5.19 8.80 -18.71
N LYS A 209 5.04 7.57 -18.26
CA LYS A 209 3.78 7.07 -17.73
C LYS A 209 3.59 7.54 -16.30
N ASP A 210 2.35 7.85 -15.98
CA ASP A 210 1.95 8.25 -14.65
C ASP A 210 2.14 7.14 -13.61
N SER A 211 2.43 7.57 -12.41
CA SER A 211 2.47 6.69 -11.25
C SER A 211 2.09 7.46 -9.97
N TYR A 212 1.70 6.73 -8.94
CA TYR A 212 1.60 7.32 -7.60
C TYR A 212 2.13 6.36 -6.54
N SER A 213 2.82 6.92 -5.56
CA SER A 213 3.28 6.19 -4.39
C SER A 213 2.42 6.48 -3.18
N GLN A 214 2.40 5.54 -2.24
CA GLN A 214 1.67 5.70 -1.00
C GLN A 214 2.38 5.04 0.18
N ILE A 215 2.37 5.72 1.32
CA ILE A 215 2.68 5.14 2.62
C ILE A 215 1.34 4.86 3.30
N SER A 216 1.19 3.69 3.87
CA SER A 216 -0.09 3.22 4.34
C SER A 216 -0.02 2.56 5.71
N ILE A 217 -1.09 2.74 6.47
CA ILE A 217 -1.38 1.98 7.68
C ILE A 217 -2.76 1.35 7.54
N GLY A 218 -2.89 0.09 7.94
CA GLY A 218 -4.13 -0.67 7.87
C GLY A 218 -4.35 -1.53 9.10
N LEU A 219 -5.62 -1.81 9.36
CA LEU A 219 -6.07 -2.72 10.40
C LEU A 219 -6.85 -3.83 9.73
N LYS A 220 -6.52 -5.08 10.06
CA LYS A 220 -7.21 -6.27 9.54
C LYS A 220 -7.75 -7.09 10.69
N PHE A 221 -8.97 -7.54 10.56
CA PHE A 221 -9.66 -8.38 11.52
C PHE A 221 -9.85 -9.77 10.91
N ALA A 222 -9.42 -10.78 11.65
CA ALA A 222 -9.62 -12.17 11.27
C ALA A 222 -11.10 -12.53 11.36
N ILE A 223 -11.60 -13.19 10.33
CA ILE A 223 -12.96 -13.70 10.25
C ILE A 223 -12.97 -15.15 9.75
N GLY A 224 -14.05 -15.88 10.08
CA GLY A 224 -14.20 -17.27 9.65
C GLY A 224 -13.45 -18.28 10.51
N GLY A 225 -13.24 -19.46 9.95
CA GLY A 225 -12.59 -20.58 10.64
C GLY A 225 -11.08 -20.40 10.79
N VAL A 226 -10.54 -21.00 11.82
CA VAL A 226 -9.10 -21.08 12.06
C VAL A 226 -8.56 -22.39 11.50
N THR A 227 -7.46 -22.33 10.80
CA THR A 227 -6.78 -23.49 10.19
C THR A 227 -5.36 -23.56 10.71
N THR A 228 -4.86 -24.77 10.95
CA THR A 228 -3.49 -25.02 11.39
C THR A 228 -2.57 -25.19 10.18
N TYR A 229 -1.49 -24.43 10.14
CA TYR A 229 -0.43 -24.52 9.14
C TYR A 229 0.82 -25.15 9.76
N ARG A 230 1.37 -26.15 9.09
CA ARG A 230 2.66 -26.76 9.44
C ARG A 230 3.62 -26.55 8.28
N LYS A 231 4.66 -25.76 8.52
CA LYS A 231 5.72 -25.57 7.55
C LYS A 231 6.56 -26.84 7.45
N GLN A 232 6.70 -27.40 6.25
CA GLN A 232 7.67 -28.46 6.00
C GLN A 232 9.07 -27.83 5.92
N ILE A 233 9.93 -28.19 6.85
CA ILE A 233 11.33 -27.80 6.83
C ILE A 233 12.04 -28.87 6.02
N SER A 234 12.50 -28.51 4.82
CA SER A 234 13.44 -29.35 4.06
C SER A 234 14.86 -29.07 4.59
N PHE A 235 15.51 -30.10 5.08
CA PHE A 235 16.91 -30.08 5.52
C PHE A 235 17.84 -30.15 4.29
#